data_f25904eb1d7b465ae3e3e5e544d45dab
#
_entry.id   f25904eb1d7b465ae3e3e5e544d45dab
#
_cell.length_a   1.000
_cell.length_b   1.000
_cell.length_c   1.000
_cell.angle_alpha   90.00
_cell.angle_beta   90.00
_cell.angle_gamma   90.00
#
_symmetry.space_group_name_H-M   'P 1'
#
loop_
_entity.id
_entity.type
_entity.pdbx_description
1 polymer ?
#
loop_
_entity_poly.entity_id
_entity_poly.type
_entity_poly.pdbx_seq_one_letter_code
_entity_poly.pdbx_strand_id
1 'polypeptide(L)'
;MKKKSLFLFLLLSLCLVLMVFALVSCGDEGDETVAVTTENDGPYTVTFVAGERETTVTVERGETPVCPEEFLSWETDEHYCKVTGWDKEIVPAQSDATYTATVGEYGLTVYEVLFVLPSGVFTVPTHEGEIPTPPKGYEKDETRDYEIGVFRQWNKELTAPTAENTENGTKKMSYSPIYTYEPRYVATLLSAKNGANGILTMTYDDGLLGTAKWVNEKNKIYGTNGSCMMVPNFHGTEPNYKGNLNEWIALFADGTLEPECHSMTHDLVLPSERWGSYEGSKYNNIRENYDVELVQSKAYIEASFPGHAVLCFAPSNNTLSTYSFKSDGNGNLVRDANGNPIVVEDGGAQAVANATYFAIRQGQRGFQSLDPAFNAEPGGWYNLYMQSFRSTTDQNEKLRLGKGYVDEAVQKGKWLIIMCHGITSSGDSADIKQSHADQFFAYASTYIQSGKLWAATFGEATRYIRERQNTTVSARFENGAVLVDMKIKRTTADNKYLTEQDFSDPLTVEVRVPNAWTAVSYTDGGETKTAAVYKHDGAAFAMVNLTPGADGATVTTAIRRSTAN
;
A
#
# COMPACT_ATOMS: atom_id res chain seq x y z
N MET A 1 -23.76 -21.75 -12.27
CA MET A 1 -25.22 -21.82 -12.02
C MET A 1 -25.70 -21.14 -10.71
N LYS A 2 -24.87 -20.48 -9.90
CA LYS A 2 -25.30 -19.83 -8.62
C LYS A 2 -25.54 -18.30 -8.69
N LYS A 3 -25.17 -17.62 -9.78
CA LYS A 3 -25.40 -16.17 -9.94
C LYS A 3 -26.77 -15.77 -10.49
N LYS A 4 -27.54 -16.70 -11.09
CA LYS A 4 -28.90 -16.40 -11.59
C LYS A 4 -29.98 -16.46 -10.50
N SER A 5 -29.72 -17.14 -9.38
CA SER A 5 -30.68 -17.29 -8.28
C SER A 5 -30.78 -16.05 -7.38
N LEU A 6 -29.68 -15.29 -7.21
CA LEU A 6 -29.68 -14.11 -6.36
C LEU A 6 -30.37 -12.90 -7.02
N PHE A 7 -30.27 -12.78 -8.35
CA PHE A 7 -30.93 -11.71 -9.09
C PHE A 7 -32.44 -11.89 -9.14
N LEU A 8 -32.91 -13.16 -9.17
CA LEU A 8 -34.32 -13.49 -9.16
C LEU A 8 -34.95 -13.22 -7.77
N PHE A 9 -34.19 -13.38 -6.67
CA PHE A 9 -34.68 -13.10 -5.32
C PHE A 9 -34.84 -11.59 -5.05
N LEU A 10 -33.92 -10.74 -5.60
CA LEU A 10 -34.04 -9.29 -5.50
C LEU A 10 -35.24 -8.75 -6.34
N LEU A 11 -35.50 -9.32 -7.51
CA LEU A 11 -36.63 -8.91 -8.32
C LEU A 11 -37.99 -9.34 -7.69
N LEU A 12 -38.06 -10.52 -7.05
CA LEU A 12 -39.25 -10.95 -6.33
C LEU A 12 -39.52 -10.13 -5.07
N SER A 13 -38.46 -9.68 -4.37
CA SER A 13 -38.59 -8.79 -3.19
C SER A 13 -39.11 -7.40 -3.57
N LEU A 14 -38.67 -6.87 -4.73
CA LEU A 14 -39.15 -5.58 -5.23
C LEU A 14 -40.60 -5.64 -5.75
N CYS A 15 -41.01 -6.75 -6.38
CA CYS A 15 -42.37 -6.94 -6.79
C CYS A 15 -43.34 -7.15 -5.61
N LEU A 16 -42.88 -7.75 -4.49
CA LEU A 16 -43.73 -7.96 -3.32
C LEU A 16 -43.99 -6.63 -2.57
N VAL A 17 -43.03 -5.68 -2.55
CA VAL A 17 -43.23 -4.34 -1.96
C VAL A 17 -44.21 -3.51 -2.82
N LEU A 18 -44.17 -3.65 -4.15
CA LEU A 18 -45.11 -2.98 -5.05
C LEU A 18 -46.53 -3.58 -5.04
N MET A 19 -46.69 -4.88 -4.70
CA MET A 19 -48.01 -5.51 -4.57
C MET A 19 -48.73 -5.22 -3.25
N VAL A 20 -48.01 -4.85 -2.18
CA VAL A 20 -48.63 -4.46 -0.89
C VAL A 20 -49.27 -3.08 -0.97
N PHE A 21 -48.83 -2.19 -1.88
CA PHE A 21 -49.48 -0.90 -2.13
C PHE A 21 -50.69 -0.96 -3.10
N ALA A 22 -50.94 -2.10 -3.76
CA ALA A 22 -52.04 -2.25 -4.72
C ALA A 22 -53.28 -2.97 -4.13
N LEU A 23 -53.28 -3.38 -2.87
CA LEU A 23 -54.39 -4.16 -2.25
C LEU A 23 -55.19 -3.39 -1.15
N VAL A 24 -55.02 -2.07 -1.09
CA VAL A 24 -55.83 -1.21 -0.18
C VAL A 24 -56.68 -0.21 -0.99
N SER A 25 -57.26 -0.64 -2.10
CA SER A 25 -58.24 0.18 -2.81
C SER A 25 -59.26 -0.70 -3.52
N CYS A 26 -60.21 -1.28 -2.77
CA CYS A 26 -61.53 -1.65 -3.26
C CYS A 26 -62.43 -1.88 -2.05
N GLY A 27 -63.35 -0.98 -1.83
CA GLY A 27 -64.39 -1.06 -0.77
C GLY A 27 -65.22 0.20 -0.71
N ASP A 28 -66.18 0.27 -1.55
CA ASP A 28 -67.56 0.72 -1.38
C ASP A 28 -67.92 2.22 -1.42
N GLU A 29 -69.00 2.45 -2.10
CA GLU A 29 -69.61 3.69 -2.56
C GLU A 29 -70.00 4.63 -1.41
N GLY A 30 -69.54 5.89 -1.54
CA GLY A 30 -70.06 7.03 -0.79
C GLY A 30 -69.61 8.30 -1.47
N ASP A 31 -70.50 8.95 -2.18
CA ASP A 31 -70.35 10.21 -2.90
C ASP A 31 -70.00 11.35 -1.92
N GLU A 32 -68.69 11.58 -1.68
CA GLU A 32 -68.17 12.85 -1.18
C GLU A 32 -67.02 13.25 -2.11
N THR A 33 -67.22 14.37 -2.81
CA THR A 33 -66.22 15.07 -3.58
C THR A 33 -65.10 15.50 -2.64
N VAL A 34 -64.13 14.62 -2.41
CA VAL A 34 -62.82 14.99 -1.82
C VAL A 34 -62.10 15.79 -2.88
N ALA A 35 -61.97 17.09 -2.62
CA ALA A 35 -61.05 17.93 -3.39
C ALA A 35 -59.65 17.29 -3.26
N VAL A 36 -59.15 16.67 -4.32
CA VAL A 36 -57.76 16.28 -4.47
C VAL A 36 -57.01 17.60 -4.53
N THR A 37 -56.48 18.03 -3.38
CA THR A 37 -55.39 19.03 -3.36
C THR A 37 -54.23 18.35 -4.07
N THR A 38 -53.97 18.70 -5.31
CA THR A 38 -52.69 18.40 -5.97
C THR A 38 -51.63 19.03 -5.11
N GLU A 39 -50.93 18.24 -4.27
CA GLU A 39 -49.70 18.71 -3.67
C GLU A 39 -48.82 19.20 -4.80
N ASN A 40 -48.43 20.45 -4.74
CA ASN A 40 -47.49 21.01 -5.70
C ASN A 40 -46.14 20.37 -5.44
N ASP A 41 -45.70 19.44 -6.29
CA ASP A 41 -44.47 18.67 -6.12
C ASP A 41 -43.18 19.50 -6.38
N GLY A 42 -43.33 20.82 -6.59
CA GLY A 42 -42.27 21.78 -6.89
C GLY A 42 -42.17 22.12 -8.40
N PRO A 43 -41.21 22.86 -8.84
CA PRO A 43 -40.19 23.58 -8.05
C PRO A 43 -40.77 24.75 -7.24
N TYR A 44 -40.14 25.05 -6.12
CA TYR A 44 -40.54 26.15 -5.21
C TYR A 44 -39.72 27.39 -5.45
N THR A 45 -40.35 28.55 -5.30
CA THR A 45 -39.68 29.86 -5.36
C THR A 45 -39.29 30.29 -3.95
N VAL A 46 -38.00 30.49 -3.71
CA VAL A 46 -37.49 31.00 -2.45
C VAL A 46 -36.98 32.41 -2.64
N THR A 47 -37.52 33.33 -1.83
CA THR A 47 -37.18 34.76 -1.86
C THR A 47 -36.24 35.10 -0.72
N PHE A 48 -35.14 35.78 -1.02
CA PHE A 48 -34.23 36.36 -0.04
C PHE A 48 -34.39 37.89 -0.07
N VAL A 49 -34.64 38.48 1.09
CA VAL A 49 -34.87 39.93 1.26
C VAL A 49 -33.81 40.51 2.19
N ALA A 50 -33.15 41.61 1.77
CA ALA A 50 -32.15 42.31 2.56
C ALA A 50 -32.35 43.83 2.43
N GLY A 51 -33.06 44.44 3.39
CA GLY A 51 -33.51 45.84 3.30
C GLY A 51 -34.47 46.04 2.13
N GLU A 52 -34.10 46.91 1.19
CA GLU A 52 -34.86 47.18 -0.05
C GLU A 52 -34.50 46.24 -1.20
N ARG A 53 -33.52 45.34 -1.00
CA ARG A 53 -33.07 44.39 -2.03
C ARG A 53 -33.81 43.05 -1.87
N GLU A 54 -34.08 42.45 -3.03
CA GLU A 54 -34.73 41.12 -3.11
C GLU A 54 -34.09 40.29 -4.23
N THR A 55 -33.97 39.01 -4.01
CA THR A 55 -33.58 38.04 -5.03
C THR A 55 -34.34 36.74 -4.84
N THR A 56 -34.55 36.00 -5.91
CA THR A 56 -35.29 34.72 -5.87
C THR A 56 -34.43 33.60 -6.46
N VAL A 57 -34.56 32.41 -5.87
CA VAL A 57 -34.02 31.17 -6.42
C VAL A 57 -35.13 30.14 -6.54
N THR A 58 -35.02 29.29 -7.55
CA THR A 58 -35.95 28.17 -7.74
C THR A 58 -35.25 26.91 -7.30
N VAL A 59 -35.86 26.08 -6.47
CA VAL A 59 -35.31 24.84 -5.91
C VAL A 59 -36.34 23.72 -5.98
N GLU A 60 -35.85 22.49 -6.17
CA GLU A 60 -36.69 21.30 -6.14
C GLU A 60 -37.11 20.97 -4.69
N ARG A 61 -38.20 20.21 -4.54
CA ARG A 61 -38.66 19.73 -3.23
C ARG A 61 -37.56 18.98 -2.48
N GLY A 62 -37.27 19.39 -1.27
CA GLY A 62 -36.23 18.80 -0.40
C GLY A 62 -34.81 19.33 -0.65
N GLU A 63 -34.59 20.19 -1.64
CA GLU A 63 -33.33 20.88 -1.87
C GLU A 63 -33.24 22.10 -0.91
N THR A 64 -32.04 22.32 -0.33
CA THR A 64 -31.80 23.48 0.53
C THR A 64 -31.46 24.70 -0.34
N PRO A 65 -32.25 25.79 -0.27
CA PRO A 65 -31.99 26.96 -1.08
C PRO A 65 -30.68 27.66 -0.68
N VAL A 66 -29.92 28.12 -1.66
CA VAL A 66 -28.67 28.85 -1.46
C VAL A 66 -28.86 30.28 -1.96
N CYS A 67 -28.65 31.26 -1.06
CA CYS A 67 -28.65 32.66 -1.46
C CYS A 67 -27.46 32.98 -2.36
N PRO A 68 -27.63 33.67 -3.50
CA PRO A 68 -26.53 34.07 -4.38
C PRO A 68 -25.48 34.91 -3.64
N GLU A 69 -24.19 34.65 -3.90
CA GLU A 69 -23.09 35.34 -3.21
C GLU A 69 -23.11 36.85 -3.41
N GLU A 70 -23.46 37.33 -4.59
CA GLU A 70 -23.57 38.75 -4.94
C GLU A 70 -24.70 39.48 -4.20
N PHE A 71 -25.61 38.73 -3.60
CA PHE A 71 -26.69 39.29 -2.75
C PHE A 71 -26.26 39.45 -1.30
N LEU A 72 -25.22 38.74 -0.86
CA LEU A 72 -24.78 38.69 0.54
C LEU A 72 -24.03 39.95 0.98
N SER A 73 -23.55 40.79 0.04
CA SER A 73 -22.94 42.08 0.38
C SER A 73 -23.06 43.07 -0.78
N TRP A 74 -23.02 44.36 -0.46
CA TRP A 74 -23.06 45.46 -1.44
C TRP A 74 -22.55 46.76 -0.81
N GLU A 75 -22.17 47.73 -1.67
CA GLU A 75 -21.81 49.08 -1.24
C GLU A 75 -22.90 50.09 -1.59
N THR A 76 -23.07 51.06 -0.69
CA THR A 76 -23.81 52.30 -0.92
C THR A 76 -22.83 53.47 -0.95
N ASP A 77 -23.29 54.70 -1.19
CA ASP A 77 -22.41 55.89 -1.17
C ASP A 77 -21.78 56.14 0.23
N GLU A 78 -22.37 55.58 1.30
CA GLU A 78 -21.98 55.85 2.69
C GLU A 78 -21.45 54.61 3.43
N HIS A 79 -21.90 53.39 3.07
CA HIS A 79 -21.64 52.20 3.80
C HIS A 79 -21.41 50.97 2.95
N TYR A 80 -20.59 50.04 3.45
CA TYR A 80 -20.57 48.63 3.04
C TYR A 80 -21.61 47.87 3.82
N CYS A 81 -22.53 47.22 3.14
CA CYS A 81 -23.62 46.45 3.72
C CYS A 81 -23.39 44.97 3.54
N LYS A 82 -23.62 44.14 4.58
CA LYS A 82 -23.40 42.70 4.57
C LYS A 82 -24.52 41.98 5.30
N VAL A 83 -25.01 40.90 4.73
CA VAL A 83 -25.93 39.97 5.42
C VAL A 83 -25.18 39.28 6.55
N THR A 84 -25.66 39.42 7.76
CA THR A 84 -25.07 38.85 8.99
C THR A 84 -25.87 37.70 9.57
N GLY A 85 -27.07 37.46 9.09
CA GLY A 85 -27.96 36.40 9.50
C GLY A 85 -29.31 36.45 8.80
N TRP A 86 -30.16 35.46 9.09
CA TRP A 86 -31.51 35.33 8.57
C TRP A 86 -32.50 35.28 9.72
N ASP A 87 -33.73 35.70 9.46
CA ASP A 87 -34.84 35.70 10.42
C ASP A 87 -35.20 34.29 10.93
N LYS A 88 -34.86 33.26 10.16
CA LYS A 88 -35.05 31.85 10.49
C LYS A 88 -34.00 30.98 9.80
N GLU A 89 -33.86 29.74 10.28
CA GLU A 89 -32.95 28.75 9.67
C GLU A 89 -33.38 28.44 8.23
N ILE A 90 -32.43 28.38 7.30
CA ILE A 90 -32.65 27.95 5.91
C ILE A 90 -32.72 26.43 5.90
N VAL A 91 -33.91 25.91 5.55
CA VAL A 91 -34.21 24.47 5.57
C VAL A 91 -34.55 23.97 4.17
N PRO A 92 -34.51 22.66 3.92
CA PRO A 92 -34.93 22.06 2.65
C PRO A 92 -36.36 22.47 2.26
N ALA A 93 -36.55 22.98 1.04
CA ALA A 93 -37.80 23.52 0.55
C ALA A 93 -38.93 22.49 0.51
N GLN A 94 -40.09 22.84 1.10
CA GLN A 94 -41.33 22.07 1.05
C GLN A 94 -42.47 22.93 0.49
N SER A 95 -42.25 24.22 0.32
CA SER A 95 -43.17 25.24 -0.22
C SER A 95 -42.38 26.48 -0.59
N ASP A 96 -42.99 27.42 -1.26
CA ASP A 96 -42.46 28.79 -1.40
C ASP A 96 -42.14 29.39 -0.02
N ALA A 97 -41.02 30.07 0.07
CA ALA A 97 -40.54 30.63 1.32
C ALA A 97 -39.85 31.98 1.11
N THR A 98 -39.93 32.83 2.15
CA THR A 98 -39.17 34.09 2.20
C THR A 98 -38.26 34.06 3.42
N TYR A 99 -37.00 34.44 3.23
CA TYR A 99 -36.01 34.64 4.28
C TYR A 99 -35.60 36.11 4.30
N THR A 100 -35.71 36.73 5.48
CA THR A 100 -35.37 38.15 5.66
C THR A 100 -34.02 38.25 6.36
N ALA A 101 -33.09 38.98 5.74
CA ALA A 101 -31.74 39.13 6.27
C ALA A 101 -31.67 40.18 7.38
N THR A 102 -30.82 39.92 8.36
CA THR A 102 -30.24 40.96 9.20
C THR A 102 -29.02 41.53 8.44
N VAL A 103 -28.99 42.82 8.28
CA VAL A 103 -27.93 43.54 7.55
C VAL A 103 -27.07 44.32 8.53
N GLY A 104 -25.76 44.11 8.47
CA GLY A 104 -24.75 44.96 9.10
C GLY A 104 -24.31 46.06 8.17
N GLU A 105 -24.14 47.29 8.67
CA GLU A 105 -23.62 48.45 7.95
C GLU A 105 -22.25 48.81 8.52
N TYR A 106 -21.26 48.99 7.64
CA TYR A 106 -19.84 49.18 7.98
C TYR A 106 -19.27 50.33 7.20
N GLY A 107 -18.13 50.90 7.67
CA GLY A 107 -17.43 51.93 6.94
C GLY A 107 -16.83 51.45 5.60
N LEU A 108 -16.68 52.32 4.64
CA LEU A 108 -16.10 52.01 3.32
C LEU A 108 -14.57 51.78 3.37
N THR A 109 -13.90 52.18 4.47
CA THR A 109 -12.46 51.95 4.62
C THR A 109 -12.17 50.47 4.86
N VAL A 110 -11.31 49.89 4.00
CA VAL A 110 -10.93 48.49 4.14
C VAL A 110 -9.55 48.39 4.81
N TYR A 111 -9.43 47.51 5.80
CA TYR A 111 -8.22 47.18 6.50
C TYR A 111 -7.77 45.77 6.16
N GLU A 112 -6.46 45.56 6.05
CA GLU A 112 -5.88 44.22 5.92
C GLU A 112 -5.73 43.60 7.32
N VAL A 113 -6.56 42.60 7.65
CA VAL A 113 -6.45 41.83 8.90
C VAL A 113 -5.66 40.55 8.61
N LEU A 114 -4.59 40.33 9.36
CA LEU A 114 -3.72 39.17 9.20
C LEU A 114 -4.08 38.09 10.20
N PHE A 115 -4.30 36.88 9.72
CA PHE A 115 -4.39 35.69 10.56
C PHE A 115 -3.13 34.85 10.34
N VAL A 116 -2.32 34.73 11.39
CA VAL A 116 -1.06 33.98 11.35
C VAL A 116 -1.34 32.59 11.92
N LEU A 117 -1.71 31.65 11.02
CA LEU A 117 -1.99 30.26 11.38
C LEU A 117 -0.72 29.41 11.20
N PRO A 118 -0.65 28.21 11.81
CA PRO A 118 0.44 27.26 11.57
C PRO A 118 0.61 26.89 10.09
N SER A 119 -0.48 26.85 9.33
CA SER A 119 -0.50 26.59 7.89
C SER A 119 -0.05 27.76 7.01
N GLY A 120 0.10 28.97 7.57
CA GLY A 120 0.53 30.16 6.84
C GLY A 120 -0.12 31.45 7.31
N VAL A 121 0.18 32.54 6.60
CA VAL A 121 -0.40 33.87 6.86
C VAL A 121 -1.50 34.14 5.86
N PHE A 122 -2.69 34.48 6.38
CA PHE A 122 -3.88 34.79 5.61
C PHE A 122 -4.24 36.26 5.78
N THR A 123 -4.45 36.99 4.70
CA THR A 123 -4.94 38.37 4.72
C THR A 123 -6.43 38.35 4.46
N VAL A 124 -7.22 38.91 5.39
CA VAL A 124 -8.67 39.03 5.29
C VAL A 124 -9.02 40.52 5.19
N PRO A 125 -9.49 41.00 4.03
CA PRO A 125 -10.01 42.34 3.88
C PRO A 125 -11.25 42.51 4.79
N THR A 126 -11.24 43.54 5.61
CA THR A 126 -12.29 43.77 6.63
C THR A 126 -12.63 45.26 6.63
N HIS A 127 -13.91 45.57 6.55
CA HIS A 127 -14.39 46.96 6.55
C HIS A 127 -14.30 47.56 7.96
N GLU A 128 -14.18 48.89 8.02
CA GLU A 128 -14.18 49.64 9.28
C GLU A 128 -15.46 49.37 10.08
N GLY A 129 -15.29 48.92 11.32
CA GLY A 129 -16.42 48.56 12.18
C GLY A 129 -16.90 47.10 12.03
N GLU A 130 -16.42 46.36 11.02
CA GLU A 130 -16.72 44.94 10.84
C GLU A 130 -15.78 44.09 11.73
N ILE A 131 -16.31 43.08 12.44
CA ILE A 131 -15.46 42.10 13.14
C ILE A 131 -14.90 41.11 12.09
N PRO A 132 -13.56 40.94 11.98
CA PRO A 132 -12.97 40.07 10.99
C PRO A 132 -13.37 38.61 11.19
N THR A 133 -13.73 37.95 10.09
CA THR A 133 -14.04 36.51 10.10
C THR A 133 -12.76 35.70 9.89
N PRO A 134 -12.37 34.81 10.85
CA PRO A 134 -11.18 33.98 10.67
C PRO A 134 -11.27 33.07 9.44
N PRO A 135 -10.15 32.81 8.74
CA PRO A 135 -10.11 31.86 7.64
C PRO A 135 -10.38 30.43 8.16
N LYS A 136 -10.97 29.58 7.30
CA LYS A 136 -11.22 28.16 7.66
C LYS A 136 -9.93 27.44 8.04
N GLY A 137 -10.02 26.45 8.92
CA GLY A 137 -8.89 25.58 9.31
C GLY A 137 -8.09 26.10 10.51
N TYR A 138 -8.53 27.17 11.18
CA TYR A 138 -7.87 27.63 12.41
C TYR A 138 -8.21 26.76 13.64
N GLU A 139 -9.25 25.93 13.56
CA GLU A 139 -9.78 25.16 14.69
C GLU A 139 -8.79 24.09 15.16
N LYS A 140 -7.91 23.65 14.25
CA LYS A 140 -6.90 22.62 14.52
C LYS A 140 -5.53 23.03 13.97
N ASP A 141 -4.48 22.69 14.71
CA ASP A 141 -3.10 22.66 14.22
C ASP A 141 -2.66 21.21 14.00
N GLU A 142 -2.49 20.81 12.77
CA GLU A 142 -2.04 19.49 12.36
C GLU A 142 -0.60 19.50 11.81
N THR A 143 0.14 20.59 12.01
CA THR A 143 1.52 20.75 11.51
C THR A 143 2.55 19.94 12.30
N ARG A 144 2.17 19.42 13.48
CA ARG A 144 3.03 18.56 14.30
C ARG A 144 2.73 17.08 14.04
N ASP A 145 3.77 16.29 13.87
CA ASP A 145 3.62 14.86 13.53
C ASP A 145 2.89 14.06 14.60
N TYR A 146 3.13 14.38 15.88
CA TYR A 146 2.67 13.57 17.01
C TYR A 146 1.72 14.29 17.97
N GLU A 147 1.27 15.48 17.62
CA GLU A 147 0.33 16.26 18.42
C GLU A 147 -0.69 16.94 17.52
N ILE A 148 -1.91 17.10 18.02
CA ILE A 148 -2.96 17.91 17.39
C ILE A 148 -3.19 19.12 18.29
N GLY A 149 -3.02 20.31 17.75
CA GLY A 149 -3.42 21.54 18.39
C GLY A 149 -4.93 21.73 18.28
N VAL A 150 -5.61 21.83 19.40
CA VAL A 150 -7.03 22.19 19.49
C VAL A 150 -7.13 23.66 19.84
N PHE A 151 -7.79 24.43 18.99
CA PHE A 151 -7.96 25.86 19.20
C PHE A 151 -8.62 26.15 20.56
N ARG A 152 -8.11 27.12 21.29
CA ARG A 152 -8.68 27.61 22.55
C ARG A 152 -9.20 29.02 22.42
N GLN A 153 -8.37 29.91 21.92
CA GLN A 153 -8.71 31.31 21.74
C GLN A 153 -7.72 31.99 20.80
N TRP A 154 -8.01 33.20 20.39
CA TRP A 154 -7.06 34.08 19.74
C TRP A 154 -6.12 34.71 20.77
N ASN A 155 -4.92 35.11 20.32
CA ASN A 155 -3.92 35.80 21.16
C ASN A 155 -4.45 37.15 21.75
N LYS A 156 -5.47 37.71 21.13
CA LYS A 156 -6.25 38.87 21.59
C LYS A 156 -7.69 38.75 21.09
N GLU A 157 -8.62 39.48 21.69
CA GLU A 157 -10.02 39.52 21.26
C GLU A 157 -10.14 40.02 19.82
N LEU A 158 -10.99 39.40 19.03
CA LEU A 158 -11.29 39.86 17.66
C LEU A 158 -12.14 41.15 17.78
N THR A 159 -11.59 42.24 17.32
CA THR A 159 -12.23 43.55 17.33
C THR A 159 -12.30 44.12 15.93
N ALA A 160 -13.30 44.95 15.70
CA ALA A 160 -13.42 45.68 14.44
C ALA A 160 -12.20 46.61 14.25
N PRO A 161 -11.64 46.66 13.01
CA PRO A 161 -10.56 47.59 12.71
C PRO A 161 -11.06 49.04 12.68
N THR A 162 -10.25 49.92 13.26
CA THR A 162 -10.43 51.36 13.22
C THR A 162 -9.08 52.02 12.96
N ALA A 163 -9.09 53.32 12.64
CA ALA A 163 -7.84 54.09 12.45
C ALA A 163 -6.96 54.12 13.71
N GLU A 164 -7.54 53.92 14.89
CA GLU A 164 -6.85 53.97 16.19
C GLU A 164 -6.25 52.64 16.63
N ASN A 165 -6.84 51.49 16.21
CA ASN A 165 -6.43 50.17 16.68
C ASN A 165 -5.57 49.37 15.67
N THR A 166 -5.11 50.03 14.62
CA THR A 166 -4.19 49.41 13.65
C THR A 166 -2.74 49.45 14.14
N GLU A 167 -1.99 48.42 13.91
CA GLU A 167 -0.61 48.27 14.41
C GLU A 167 0.36 49.18 13.64
N ASN A 168 1.26 49.89 14.35
CA ASN A 168 2.36 50.70 13.81
C ASN A 168 1.96 51.73 12.74
N GLY A 169 0.78 52.32 12.81
CA GLY A 169 0.33 53.33 11.86
C GLY A 169 0.03 52.77 10.46
N THR A 170 0.05 51.47 10.27
CA THR A 170 -0.36 50.75 9.08
C THR A 170 -1.79 50.21 9.24
N LYS A 171 -2.55 50.11 8.14
CA LYS A 171 -3.90 49.52 8.15
C LYS A 171 -3.86 48.00 8.29
N LYS A 172 -3.08 47.47 9.28
CA LYS A 172 -2.87 46.03 9.49
C LYS A 172 -3.10 45.68 10.95
N MET A 173 -3.91 44.66 11.18
CA MET A 173 -4.08 43.99 12.45
C MET A 173 -3.67 42.55 12.32
N SER A 174 -3.11 41.94 13.35
CA SER A 174 -2.72 40.53 13.31
C SER A 174 -3.30 39.73 14.46
N TYR A 175 -3.76 38.52 14.17
CA TYR A 175 -4.27 37.56 15.12
C TYR A 175 -3.56 36.21 14.94
N SER A 176 -3.25 35.57 16.06
CA SER A 176 -2.67 34.23 16.08
C SER A 176 -3.50 33.34 17.00
N PRO A 177 -3.80 32.11 16.62
CA PRO A 177 -4.50 31.19 17.48
C PRO A 177 -3.61 30.68 18.61
N ILE A 178 -4.20 30.42 19.76
CA ILE A 178 -3.58 29.72 20.88
C ILE A 178 -4.18 28.34 20.93
N TYR A 179 -3.34 27.31 20.87
CA TYR A 179 -3.74 25.90 20.90
C TYR A 179 -3.38 25.24 22.22
N THR A 180 -4.18 24.25 22.60
CA THR A 180 -3.76 23.20 23.53
C THR A 180 -3.42 21.97 22.71
N TYR A 181 -2.24 21.40 22.91
CA TYR A 181 -1.79 20.25 22.16
C TYR A 181 -2.15 18.94 22.88
N GLU A 182 -2.81 18.07 22.16
CA GLU A 182 -3.17 16.72 22.59
C GLU A 182 -2.35 15.69 21.82
N PRO A 183 -2.02 14.53 22.42
CA PRO A 183 -1.29 13.48 21.72
C PRO A 183 -2.06 12.99 20.48
N ARG A 184 -1.38 12.94 19.33
CA ARG A 184 -1.89 12.31 18.12
C ARG A 184 -1.39 10.87 18.08
N TYR A 185 -2.30 9.91 18.19
CA TYR A 185 -1.95 8.48 18.09
C TYR A 185 -1.90 8.07 16.63
N VAL A 186 -0.76 7.54 16.22
CA VAL A 186 -0.47 7.10 14.85
C VAL A 186 0.05 5.68 14.86
N ALA A 187 -0.20 4.97 13.77
CA ALA A 187 0.38 3.68 13.46
C ALA A 187 1.00 3.75 12.06
N THR A 188 2.20 3.21 11.90
CA THR A 188 2.94 3.20 10.65
C THR A 188 3.44 1.79 10.34
N LEU A 189 3.14 1.28 9.14
CA LEU A 189 3.71 0.02 8.65
C LEU A 189 5.18 0.23 8.32
N LEU A 190 6.05 -0.59 8.92
CA LEU A 190 7.49 -0.49 8.68
C LEU A 190 7.89 -1.25 7.40
N SER A 191 8.90 -0.72 6.70
CA SER A 191 9.33 -1.22 5.40
C SER A 191 9.94 -2.62 5.45
N ALA A 192 10.52 -2.99 6.58
CA ALA A 192 11.07 -4.32 6.84
C ALA A 192 10.67 -4.82 8.23
N LYS A 193 10.68 -6.13 8.40
CA LYS A 193 10.30 -6.81 9.64
C LYS A 193 11.15 -6.33 10.82
N ASN A 194 10.50 -6.12 11.96
CA ASN A 194 11.11 -5.65 13.21
C ASN A 194 11.85 -4.29 13.09
N GLY A 195 11.50 -3.47 12.11
CA GLY A 195 12.09 -2.15 11.92
C GLY A 195 13.52 -2.18 11.37
N ALA A 196 13.94 -3.26 10.73
CA ALA A 196 15.24 -3.33 10.08
C ALA A 196 15.38 -2.27 8.98
N ASN A 197 16.58 -1.72 8.83
CA ASN A 197 16.87 -0.69 7.82
C ASN A 197 16.95 -1.29 6.41
N GLY A 198 17.40 -2.54 6.28
CA GLY A 198 17.53 -3.23 5.01
C GLY A 198 17.12 -4.70 5.07
N ILE A 199 17.00 -5.33 3.92
CA ILE A 199 16.69 -6.75 3.77
C ILE A 199 17.85 -7.42 3.02
N LEU A 200 18.26 -8.61 3.48
CA LEU A 200 19.20 -9.50 2.78
C LEU A 200 18.48 -10.78 2.37
N THR A 201 18.48 -11.08 1.09
CA THR A 201 18.01 -12.33 0.51
C THR A 201 19.14 -12.99 -0.26
N MET A 202 19.47 -14.24 0.11
CA MET A 202 20.38 -15.08 -0.67
C MET A 202 19.57 -15.99 -1.59
N THR A 203 19.90 -16.05 -2.88
CA THR A 203 19.30 -17.01 -3.83
C THR A 203 20.40 -17.93 -4.39
N TYR A 204 20.15 -19.25 -4.30
CA TYR A 204 21.08 -20.29 -4.70
C TYR A 204 20.53 -20.99 -5.92
N ASP A 205 21.07 -20.65 -7.11
CA ASP A 205 20.59 -21.14 -8.39
C ASP A 205 21.02 -22.60 -8.63
N ASP A 206 20.32 -23.28 -9.54
CA ASP A 206 20.56 -24.65 -10.02
C ASP A 206 20.24 -25.80 -9.03
N GLY A 207 19.71 -25.54 -7.85
CA GLY A 207 19.41 -26.61 -6.89
C GLY A 207 20.63 -27.48 -6.55
N LEU A 208 21.74 -26.87 -6.14
CA LEU A 208 22.99 -27.59 -5.81
C LEU A 208 22.97 -28.10 -4.37
N LEU A 209 22.67 -29.38 -4.16
CA LEU A 209 22.51 -29.98 -2.85
C LEU A 209 23.70 -29.76 -1.90
N GLY A 210 24.93 -29.84 -2.41
CA GLY A 210 26.14 -29.61 -1.61
C GLY A 210 26.25 -28.18 -1.06
N THR A 211 25.88 -27.19 -1.89
CA THR A 211 25.78 -25.79 -1.47
C THR A 211 24.66 -25.64 -0.43
N ALA A 212 23.46 -26.17 -0.70
CA ALA A 212 22.32 -26.08 0.20
C ALA A 212 22.61 -26.66 1.59
N LYS A 213 23.25 -27.83 1.69
CA LYS A 213 23.66 -28.43 2.97
C LYS A 213 24.60 -27.50 3.76
N TRP A 214 25.61 -26.97 3.09
CA TRP A 214 26.59 -26.09 3.72
C TRP A 214 25.96 -24.78 4.18
N VAL A 215 25.15 -24.12 3.35
CA VAL A 215 24.49 -22.86 3.72
C VAL A 215 23.46 -23.05 4.81
N ASN A 216 22.74 -24.17 4.85
CA ASN A 216 21.79 -24.48 5.91
C ASN A 216 22.45 -24.52 7.30
N GLU A 217 23.65 -25.14 7.40
CA GLU A 217 24.44 -25.11 8.61
C GLU A 217 24.85 -23.68 9.00
N LYS A 218 25.27 -22.87 8.01
CA LYS A 218 25.71 -21.50 8.25
C LYS A 218 24.56 -20.56 8.59
N ASN A 219 23.39 -20.74 7.99
CA ASN A 219 22.19 -19.99 8.31
C ASN A 219 21.84 -20.10 9.80
N LYS A 220 21.92 -21.32 10.35
CA LYS A 220 21.67 -21.56 11.79
C LYS A 220 22.68 -20.87 12.70
N ILE A 221 23.93 -20.76 12.27
CA ILE A 221 25.00 -20.12 13.05
C ILE A 221 24.86 -18.58 13.00
N TYR A 222 24.60 -18.03 11.82
CA TYR A 222 24.68 -16.60 11.56
C TYR A 222 23.33 -15.88 11.53
N GLY A 223 22.21 -16.63 11.58
CA GLY A 223 20.86 -16.07 11.48
C GLY A 223 20.53 -15.55 10.09
N THR A 224 21.21 -16.07 9.05
CA THR A 224 20.90 -15.79 7.66
C THR A 224 19.83 -16.74 7.13
N ASN A 225 19.16 -16.37 6.05
CA ASN A 225 18.18 -17.20 5.35
C ASN A 225 18.46 -17.16 3.84
N GLY A 226 17.86 -18.08 3.08
CA GLY A 226 18.00 -18.07 1.63
C GLY A 226 17.00 -18.94 0.90
N SER A 227 16.93 -18.79 -0.42
CA SER A 227 16.04 -19.55 -1.29
C SER A 227 16.85 -20.38 -2.28
N CYS A 228 16.55 -21.66 -2.36
CA CYS A 228 17.09 -22.54 -3.38
C CYS A 228 16.22 -22.42 -4.63
N MET A 229 16.80 -21.89 -5.70
CA MET A 229 16.14 -21.79 -7.00
C MET A 229 16.21 -23.15 -7.68
N MET A 230 15.11 -23.92 -7.61
CA MET A 230 15.06 -25.34 -7.94
C MET A 230 14.87 -25.58 -9.44
N VAL A 231 15.58 -26.55 -9.97
CA VAL A 231 15.41 -27.09 -11.32
C VAL A 231 15.01 -28.56 -11.19
N PRO A 232 13.72 -28.91 -11.24
CA PRO A 232 13.25 -30.27 -10.98
C PRO A 232 13.89 -31.34 -11.86
N ASN A 233 14.02 -31.07 -13.17
CA ASN A 233 14.51 -32.01 -14.15
C ASN A 233 15.66 -31.40 -14.96
N PHE A 234 16.77 -31.17 -14.30
CA PHE A 234 17.93 -30.46 -14.86
C PHE A 234 18.45 -31.14 -16.13
N HIS A 235 18.40 -30.42 -17.26
CA HIS A 235 18.78 -30.91 -18.60
C HIS A 235 18.06 -32.20 -19.06
N GLY A 236 16.81 -32.38 -18.58
CA GLY A 236 15.96 -33.48 -19.05
C GLY A 236 16.28 -34.86 -18.48
N THR A 237 17.03 -34.92 -17.39
CA THR A 237 17.34 -36.21 -16.70
C THR A 237 16.44 -36.39 -15.47
N GLU A 238 15.53 -37.35 -15.52
CA GLU A 238 14.59 -37.73 -14.46
C GLU A 238 15.22 -38.49 -13.28
N PRO A 239 14.64 -38.36 -12.07
CA PRO A 239 14.11 -37.22 -11.37
C PRO A 239 15.27 -36.41 -10.80
N ASN A 240 15.32 -35.11 -11.00
CA ASN A 240 16.58 -34.46 -10.80
C ASN A 240 16.60 -33.19 -9.97
N TYR A 241 16.34 -33.31 -8.70
CA TYR A 241 16.80 -32.29 -7.74
C TYR A 241 18.29 -32.47 -7.40
N LYS A 242 19.21 -32.72 -8.33
CA LYS A 242 20.67 -32.91 -8.10
C LYS A 242 20.99 -33.47 -6.71
N GLY A 243 20.27 -34.56 -6.31
CA GLY A 243 20.37 -35.20 -5.01
C GLY A 243 19.12 -35.97 -4.64
N ASN A 244 19.02 -36.36 -3.39
CA ASN A 244 17.88 -37.12 -2.87
C ASN A 244 16.75 -36.16 -2.44
N LEU A 245 15.52 -36.37 -2.93
CA LEU A 245 14.34 -35.58 -2.55
C LEU A 245 14.14 -35.51 -1.02
N ASN A 246 14.34 -36.60 -0.30
CA ASN A 246 14.22 -36.63 1.16
C ASN A 246 15.23 -35.71 1.86
N GLU A 247 16.42 -35.55 1.30
CA GLU A 247 17.42 -34.62 1.85
C GLU A 247 16.99 -33.16 1.63
N TRP A 248 16.39 -32.85 0.50
CA TRP A 248 15.82 -31.53 0.24
C TRP A 248 14.65 -31.21 1.16
N ILE A 249 13.73 -32.17 1.39
CA ILE A 249 12.64 -32.03 2.34
C ILE A 249 13.18 -31.72 3.74
N ALA A 250 14.21 -32.45 4.18
CA ALA A 250 14.84 -32.21 5.48
C ALA A 250 15.52 -30.83 5.59
N LEU A 251 16.11 -30.33 4.49
CA LEU A 251 16.75 -29.01 4.45
C LEU A 251 15.72 -27.87 4.55
N PHE A 252 14.55 -28.03 3.94
CA PHE A 252 13.49 -27.00 3.98
C PHE A 252 12.65 -27.03 5.27
N ALA A 253 12.70 -28.13 6.04
CA ALA A 253 11.86 -28.31 7.21
C ALA A 253 12.11 -27.32 8.36
N ASP A 254 13.29 -26.69 8.44
CA ASP A 254 13.63 -25.74 9.50
C ASP A 254 13.39 -24.25 9.11
N GLY A 255 12.98 -23.99 7.88
CA GLY A 255 12.62 -22.67 7.37
C GLY A 255 13.78 -21.70 7.12
N THR A 256 15.05 -22.09 7.31
CA THR A 256 16.20 -21.23 6.96
C THR A 256 16.50 -21.23 5.47
N LEU A 257 16.00 -22.26 4.77
CA LEU A 257 15.98 -22.37 3.32
C LEU A 257 14.55 -22.64 2.85
N GLU A 258 14.20 -22.17 1.67
CA GLU A 258 12.94 -22.50 1.00
C GLU A 258 13.17 -22.87 -0.46
N PRO A 259 12.29 -23.69 -1.07
CA PRO A 259 12.30 -23.95 -2.50
C PRO A 259 11.60 -22.84 -3.27
N GLU A 260 12.26 -22.33 -4.30
CA GLU A 260 11.69 -21.42 -5.29
C GLU A 260 12.03 -21.91 -6.72
N CYS A 261 11.46 -21.30 -7.75
CA CYS A 261 11.55 -21.86 -9.10
C CYS A 261 12.69 -21.28 -9.95
N HIS A 262 13.42 -22.17 -10.66
CA HIS A 262 14.44 -21.84 -11.66
C HIS A 262 14.19 -22.55 -13.00
N SER A 263 12.93 -22.69 -13.38
CA SER A 263 12.41 -23.47 -14.51
C SER A 263 12.43 -25.00 -14.30
N MET A 264 11.78 -25.75 -15.19
CA MET A 264 11.65 -27.21 -15.07
C MET A 264 12.96 -27.94 -15.40
N THR A 265 13.62 -27.54 -16.50
CA THR A 265 14.75 -28.28 -17.06
C THR A 265 15.99 -27.43 -17.26
N HIS A 266 15.96 -26.15 -16.92
CA HIS A 266 16.96 -25.14 -17.22
C HIS A 266 17.07 -24.78 -18.72
N ASP A 267 16.11 -25.19 -19.53
CA ASP A 267 16.09 -25.00 -21.00
C ASP A 267 15.00 -24.00 -21.43
N LEU A 268 14.75 -22.97 -20.61
CA LEU A 268 13.84 -21.88 -20.97
C LEU A 268 14.38 -21.17 -22.22
N VAL A 269 13.63 -21.23 -23.32
CA VAL A 269 14.06 -20.73 -24.62
C VAL A 269 14.05 -19.21 -24.66
N LEU A 270 15.21 -18.62 -25.00
CA LEU A 270 15.32 -17.20 -25.32
C LEU A 270 15.23 -16.99 -26.84
N PRO A 271 14.54 -15.95 -27.32
CA PRO A 271 14.32 -15.74 -28.74
C PRO A 271 15.56 -15.45 -29.58
N SER A 272 16.70 -15.05 -29.00
CA SER A 272 17.76 -14.40 -29.77
C SER A 272 18.87 -15.31 -30.32
N GLU A 273 19.17 -16.45 -29.70
CA GLU A 273 20.40 -17.16 -30.04
C GLU A 273 20.31 -18.69 -30.19
N ARG A 274 19.22 -19.32 -29.76
CA ARG A 274 19.08 -20.78 -29.69
C ARG A 274 18.02 -21.39 -30.61
N TRP A 275 17.54 -20.64 -31.60
CA TRP A 275 16.44 -21.09 -32.47
C TRP A 275 16.79 -22.34 -33.29
N GLY A 276 18.04 -22.52 -33.65
CA GLY A 276 18.49 -23.75 -34.31
C GLY A 276 18.40 -24.99 -33.42
N SER A 277 18.39 -24.82 -32.10
CA SER A 277 18.20 -25.92 -31.15
C SER A 277 16.72 -26.18 -30.80
N TYR A 278 15.83 -25.24 -31.10
CA TYR A 278 14.41 -25.39 -30.84
C TYR A 278 13.73 -26.37 -31.82
N GLU A 279 14.08 -26.34 -33.08
CA GLU A 279 13.58 -27.31 -34.10
C GLU A 279 13.96 -28.76 -33.78
N GLY A 280 14.92 -29.01 -32.90
CA GLY A 280 15.28 -30.32 -32.35
C GLY A 280 14.89 -30.50 -30.87
N SER A 281 14.16 -29.57 -30.29
CA SER A 281 13.79 -29.62 -28.87
C SER A 281 12.69 -30.64 -28.59
N LYS A 282 12.59 -31.06 -27.33
CA LYS A 282 11.54 -31.95 -26.82
C LYS A 282 10.16 -31.30 -26.76
N TYR A 283 10.04 -30.02 -27.07
CA TYR A 283 8.79 -29.27 -27.04
C TYR A 283 8.21 -29.10 -28.44
N ASN A 284 6.88 -29.21 -28.57
CA ASN A 284 6.21 -29.10 -29.87
C ASN A 284 6.12 -27.63 -30.35
N ASN A 285 6.16 -26.69 -29.45
CA ASN A 285 6.13 -25.27 -29.76
C ASN A 285 6.63 -24.41 -28.56
N ILE A 286 6.87 -23.12 -28.79
CA ILE A 286 7.40 -22.22 -27.78
C ILE A 286 6.44 -22.01 -26.59
N ARG A 287 5.14 -22.09 -26.82
CA ARG A 287 4.14 -21.98 -25.76
C ARG A 287 4.18 -23.17 -24.82
N GLU A 288 4.38 -24.37 -25.36
CA GLU A 288 4.59 -25.57 -24.56
C GLU A 288 5.88 -25.45 -23.72
N ASN A 289 6.95 -24.90 -24.29
CA ASN A 289 8.17 -24.61 -23.53
C ASN A 289 7.87 -23.67 -22.36
N TYR A 290 7.15 -22.55 -22.57
CA TYR A 290 6.82 -21.61 -21.51
C TYR A 290 5.89 -22.23 -20.48
N ASP A 291 4.93 -23.05 -20.87
CA ASP A 291 4.03 -23.73 -19.95
C ASP A 291 4.81 -24.71 -19.05
N VAL A 292 5.65 -25.57 -19.64
CA VAL A 292 6.45 -26.55 -18.89
C VAL A 292 7.49 -25.86 -17.99
N GLU A 293 8.26 -24.93 -18.55
CA GLU A 293 9.38 -24.31 -17.83
C GLU A 293 8.93 -23.33 -16.73
N LEU A 294 7.76 -22.70 -16.88
CA LEU A 294 7.27 -21.66 -15.95
C LEU A 294 6.08 -22.12 -15.10
N VAL A 295 5.08 -22.79 -15.69
CA VAL A 295 3.85 -23.13 -14.97
C VAL A 295 3.92 -24.51 -14.33
N GLN A 296 4.26 -25.54 -15.11
CA GLN A 296 4.33 -26.91 -14.60
C GLN A 296 5.48 -27.09 -13.62
N SER A 297 6.61 -26.36 -13.80
CA SER A 297 7.73 -26.38 -12.86
C SER A 297 7.32 -25.92 -11.45
N LYS A 298 6.56 -24.82 -11.36
CA LYS A 298 6.01 -24.36 -10.09
C LYS A 298 5.16 -25.44 -9.44
N ALA A 299 4.17 -25.97 -10.15
CA ALA A 299 3.27 -26.99 -9.63
C ALA A 299 4.03 -28.27 -9.19
N TYR A 300 5.08 -28.65 -9.93
CA TYR A 300 5.90 -29.80 -9.60
C TYR A 300 6.69 -29.58 -8.30
N ILE A 301 7.28 -28.39 -8.11
CA ILE A 301 8.03 -28.05 -6.90
C ILE A 301 7.08 -28.03 -5.68
N GLU A 302 5.91 -27.40 -5.79
CA GLU A 302 4.90 -27.37 -4.73
C GLU A 302 4.40 -28.77 -4.34
N ALA A 303 4.19 -29.63 -5.33
CA ALA A 303 3.81 -31.03 -5.07
C ALA A 303 4.96 -31.83 -4.41
N SER A 304 6.21 -31.51 -4.70
CA SER A 304 7.38 -32.17 -4.11
C SER A 304 7.68 -31.72 -2.68
N PHE A 305 7.32 -30.48 -2.34
CA PHE A 305 7.56 -29.87 -1.02
C PHE A 305 6.25 -29.34 -0.41
N PRO A 306 5.37 -30.23 0.06
CA PRO A 306 4.09 -29.82 0.62
C PRO A 306 4.25 -28.84 1.79
N GLY A 307 3.47 -27.78 1.78
CA GLY A 307 3.52 -26.69 2.77
C GLY A 307 4.42 -25.52 2.35
N HIS A 308 5.12 -25.59 1.22
CA HIS A 308 5.85 -24.48 0.63
C HIS A 308 5.13 -23.96 -0.61
N ALA A 309 4.73 -22.70 -0.58
CA ALA A 309 4.24 -21.99 -1.77
C ALA A 309 5.43 -21.44 -2.57
N VAL A 310 5.48 -21.74 -3.86
CA VAL A 310 6.49 -21.19 -4.79
C VAL A 310 5.99 -19.85 -5.30
N LEU A 311 6.51 -18.77 -4.78
CA LEU A 311 6.08 -17.41 -5.07
C LEU A 311 6.99 -16.68 -6.06
N CYS A 312 8.26 -17.11 -6.12
CA CYS A 312 9.31 -16.39 -6.80
C CYS A 312 9.92 -17.20 -7.94
N PHE A 313 10.45 -16.48 -8.92
CA PHE A 313 11.11 -17.07 -10.07
C PHE A 313 12.44 -16.38 -10.38
N ALA A 314 13.42 -17.15 -10.81
CA ALA A 314 14.64 -16.67 -11.44
C ALA A 314 14.81 -17.37 -12.78
N PRO A 315 14.88 -16.64 -13.91
CA PRO A 315 15.07 -17.27 -15.21
C PRO A 315 16.48 -17.85 -15.36
N SER A 316 16.59 -19.06 -15.93
CA SER A 316 17.83 -19.81 -16.12
C SER A 316 18.88 -19.08 -16.97
N ASN A 317 18.48 -18.08 -17.74
CA ASN A 317 19.37 -17.23 -18.54
C ASN A 317 19.37 -15.76 -18.06
N ASN A 318 18.93 -15.50 -16.85
CA ASN A 318 18.85 -14.15 -16.23
C ASN A 318 17.93 -13.16 -16.95
N THR A 319 17.16 -13.56 -17.95
CA THR A 319 16.24 -12.70 -18.68
C THR A 319 15.05 -13.49 -19.21
N LEU A 320 13.95 -12.78 -19.45
CA LEU A 320 12.74 -13.31 -20.05
C LEU A 320 12.46 -12.57 -21.36
N SER A 321 11.99 -13.31 -22.37
CA SER A 321 11.53 -12.69 -23.62
C SER A 321 10.20 -11.98 -23.42
N THR A 322 10.03 -10.83 -24.07
CA THR A 322 8.77 -10.07 -24.11
C THR A 322 7.93 -10.39 -25.35
N TYR A 323 8.38 -11.28 -26.20
CA TYR A 323 7.71 -11.72 -27.42
C TYR A 323 7.88 -13.23 -27.63
N SER A 324 7.05 -13.82 -28.49
CA SER A 324 7.19 -15.19 -28.96
C SER A 324 7.35 -15.24 -30.49
N PHE A 325 7.36 -16.44 -31.06
CA PHE A 325 7.39 -16.61 -32.50
C PHE A 325 6.18 -17.38 -32.97
N LYS A 326 5.72 -17.05 -34.18
CA LYS A 326 4.60 -17.74 -34.81
C LYS A 326 4.99 -19.19 -35.13
N SER A 327 4.17 -20.13 -34.67
CA SER A 327 4.24 -21.54 -35.05
C SER A 327 3.06 -21.93 -35.94
N ASP A 328 3.26 -22.97 -36.79
CA ASP A 328 2.19 -23.63 -37.53
C ASP A 328 1.40 -24.60 -36.62
N GLY A 329 0.37 -25.24 -37.16
CA GLY A 329 -0.44 -26.21 -36.42
C GLY A 329 0.32 -27.47 -35.94
N ASN A 330 1.54 -27.69 -36.41
CA ASN A 330 2.40 -28.80 -36.04
C ASN A 330 3.57 -28.38 -35.11
N GLY A 331 3.60 -27.09 -34.70
CA GLY A 331 4.63 -26.55 -33.81
C GLY A 331 5.90 -26.06 -34.50
N ASN A 332 6.02 -26.11 -35.85
CA ASN A 332 7.18 -25.59 -36.54
C ASN A 332 7.12 -24.07 -36.65
N LEU A 333 8.31 -23.42 -36.62
CA LEU A 333 8.39 -21.98 -36.79
C LEU A 333 7.96 -21.52 -38.18
N VAL A 334 7.01 -20.58 -38.22
CA VAL A 334 6.67 -19.91 -39.48
C VAL A 334 7.70 -18.82 -39.75
N ARG A 335 8.28 -18.84 -40.97
CA ARG A 335 9.32 -17.90 -41.37
C ARG A 335 8.80 -16.92 -42.42
N ASP A 336 9.41 -15.74 -42.45
CA ASP A 336 9.19 -14.74 -43.50
C ASP A 336 9.87 -15.11 -44.82
N ALA A 337 9.74 -14.29 -45.85
CA ALA A 337 10.35 -14.52 -47.16
C ALA A 337 11.91 -14.51 -47.16
N ASN A 338 12.52 -13.98 -46.10
CA ASN A 338 13.97 -13.94 -45.88
C ASN A 338 14.46 -15.11 -45.01
N GLY A 339 13.58 -16.01 -44.60
CA GLY A 339 13.90 -17.15 -43.74
C GLY A 339 13.96 -16.84 -42.24
N ASN A 340 13.57 -15.63 -41.79
CA ASN A 340 13.55 -15.26 -40.38
C ASN A 340 12.26 -15.70 -39.70
N PRO A 341 12.28 -16.16 -38.43
CA PRO A 341 11.07 -16.43 -37.67
C PRO A 341 10.16 -15.18 -37.53
N ILE A 342 8.85 -15.34 -37.70
CA ILE A 342 7.89 -14.25 -37.57
C ILE A 342 7.66 -13.99 -36.08
N VAL A 343 8.01 -12.78 -35.63
CA VAL A 343 7.78 -12.32 -34.25
C VAL A 343 6.29 -12.11 -33.98
N VAL A 344 5.87 -12.49 -32.78
CA VAL A 344 4.53 -12.23 -32.23
C VAL A 344 4.70 -11.47 -30.92
N GLU A 345 4.22 -10.24 -30.88
CA GLU A 345 4.25 -9.35 -29.71
C GLU A 345 3.15 -9.74 -28.70
N ASP A 346 3.33 -10.87 -28.03
CA ASP A 346 2.36 -11.46 -27.10
C ASP A 346 2.83 -11.45 -25.63
N GLY A 347 3.88 -10.70 -25.34
CA GLY A 347 4.52 -10.63 -24.04
C GLY A 347 5.43 -11.81 -23.71
N GLY A 348 5.52 -12.82 -24.56
CA GLY A 348 6.47 -13.95 -24.49
C GLY A 348 6.48 -14.69 -23.15
N ALA A 349 7.66 -15.14 -22.74
CA ALA A 349 7.90 -15.78 -21.45
C ALA A 349 7.64 -14.83 -20.27
N GLN A 350 7.87 -13.52 -20.45
CA GLN A 350 7.62 -12.51 -19.41
C GLN A 350 6.15 -12.46 -19.02
N ALA A 351 5.23 -12.49 -19.98
CA ALA A 351 3.79 -12.46 -19.69
C ALA A 351 3.33 -13.72 -18.93
N VAL A 352 3.84 -14.90 -19.31
CA VAL A 352 3.54 -16.16 -18.62
C VAL A 352 4.10 -16.14 -17.19
N ALA A 353 5.35 -15.72 -17.02
CA ALA A 353 5.99 -15.64 -15.71
C ALA A 353 5.28 -14.61 -14.81
N ASN A 354 4.90 -13.44 -15.34
CA ASN A 354 4.14 -12.43 -14.60
C ASN A 354 2.77 -12.96 -14.14
N ALA A 355 2.11 -13.78 -14.95
CA ALA A 355 0.86 -14.42 -14.56
C ALA A 355 1.04 -15.48 -13.45
N THR A 356 2.20 -16.16 -13.43
CA THR A 356 2.47 -17.32 -12.57
C THR A 356 3.06 -16.95 -11.21
N TYR A 357 4.01 -16.00 -11.17
CA TYR A 357 4.80 -15.69 -9.97
C TYR A 357 4.47 -14.30 -9.40
N PHE A 358 4.77 -14.09 -8.12
CA PHE A 358 4.61 -12.82 -7.42
C PHE A 358 5.87 -11.95 -7.51
N ALA A 359 7.05 -12.55 -7.66
CA ALA A 359 8.32 -11.85 -7.79
C ALA A 359 9.24 -12.57 -8.79
N ILE A 360 9.94 -11.80 -9.62
CA ILE A 360 10.89 -12.34 -10.60
C ILE A 360 12.20 -11.55 -10.47
N ARG A 361 13.28 -12.27 -10.12
CA ARG A 361 14.63 -11.74 -10.13
C ARG A 361 15.26 -12.01 -11.50
N GLN A 362 15.62 -10.97 -12.21
CA GLN A 362 16.36 -11.09 -13.47
C GLN A 362 17.84 -10.71 -13.32
N GLY A 363 18.56 -10.52 -14.43
CA GLY A 363 20.02 -10.31 -14.43
C GLY A 363 20.49 -8.87 -14.17
N GLN A 364 19.58 -7.93 -13.98
CA GLN A 364 19.91 -6.52 -13.76
C GLN A 364 20.65 -6.32 -12.43
N ARG A 365 21.84 -5.68 -12.49
CA ARG A 365 22.65 -5.39 -11.31
C ARG A 365 22.17 -4.16 -10.58
N GLY A 366 21.99 -4.25 -9.28
CA GLY A 366 21.53 -3.12 -8.46
C GLY A 366 21.06 -3.52 -7.08
N PHE A 367 20.46 -2.54 -6.40
CA PHE A 367 19.79 -2.68 -5.11
C PHE A 367 18.31 -2.46 -5.29
N GLN A 368 17.51 -3.38 -4.78
CA GLN A 368 16.08 -3.31 -4.90
C GLN A 368 15.50 -2.27 -3.92
N SER A 369 14.46 -1.55 -4.34
CA SER A 369 13.64 -0.77 -3.43
C SER A 369 12.91 -1.67 -2.43
N LEU A 370 12.64 -1.18 -1.23
CA LEU A 370 11.72 -1.83 -0.30
C LEU A 370 10.25 -1.69 -0.74
N ASP A 371 9.98 -0.91 -1.79
CA ASP A 371 8.68 -0.73 -2.44
C ASP A 371 8.80 -0.94 -3.96
N PRO A 372 8.92 -2.20 -4.45
CA PRO A 372 8.95 -2.48 -5.88
C PRO A 372 7.66 -2.06 -6.58
N ALA A 373 7.76 -1.49 -7.78
CA ALA A 373 6.61 -1.20 -8.62
C ALA A 373 5.96 -2.49 -9.17
N PHE A 374 4.66 -2.44 -9.45
CA PHE A 374 3.90 -3.58 -9.99
C PHE A 374 4.05 -3.70 -11.52
N ASN A 375 5.28 -3.77 -12.02
CA ASN A 375 5.59 -3.88 -13.46
C ASN A 375 6.82 -4.75 -13.72
N ALA A 376 7.18 -4.91 -14.99
CA ALA A 376 8.35 -5.65 -15.45
C ALA A 376 9.56 -4.76 -15.81
N GLU A 377 9.49 -3.47 -15.53
CA GLU A 377 10.64 -2.59 -15.68
C GLU A 377 11.72 -2.91 -14.64
N PRO A 378 12.99 -2.60 -14.91
CA PRO A 378 14.06 -2.85 -13.96
C PRO A 378 13.76 -2.24 -12.57
N GLY A 379 13.80 -3.07 -11.53
CA GLY A 379 13.43 -2.71 -10.17
C GLY A 379 11.95 -2.85 -9.83
N GLY A 380 11.09 -3.25 -10.78
CA GLY A 380 9.71 -3.67 -10.51
C GLY A 380 9.64 -5.16 -10.09
N TRP A 381 8.47 -5.59 -9.59
CA TRP A 381 8.23 -6.96 -9.08
C TRP A 381 8.59 -8.07 -10.06
N TYR A 382 8.50 -7.80 -11.36
CA TYR A 382 8.74 -8.77 -12.41
C TYR A 382 10.11 -8.60 -13.09
N ASN A 383 10.98 -7.73 -12.54
CA ASN A 383 12.36 -7.55 -12.97
C ASN A 383 13.20 -6.95 -11.82
N LEU A 384 13.25 -7.66 -10.70
CA LEU A 384 13.96 -7.22 -9.49
C LEU A 384 15.47 -7.20 -9.74
N TYR A 385 16.12 -6.17 -9.19
CA TYR A 385 17.57 -6.05 -9.16
C TYR A 385 18.22 -7.12 -8.29
N MET A 386 19.44 -7.49 -8.64
CA MET A 386 20.25 -8.40 -7.84
C MET A 386 21.72 -8.00 -7.84
N GLN A 387 22.50 -8.55 -6.93
CA GLN A 387 23.96 -8.57 -6.93
C GLN A 387 24.47 -10.00 -7.08
N SER A 388 25.76 -10.18 -7.28
CA SER A 388 26.35 -11.52 -7.42
C SER A 388 27.84 -11.49 -7.10
N PHE A 389 28.36 -12.61 -6.64
CA PHE A 389 29.80 -12.82 -6.44
C PHE A 389 30.58 -13.09 -7.74
N ARG A 390 29.92 -13.12 -8.91
CA ARG A 390 30.55 -13.42 -10.22
C ARG A 390 31.18 -12.21 -10.91
N SER A 391 31.16 -11.05 -10.30
CA SER A 391 31.72 -9.81 -10.88
C SER A 391 33.26 -9.82 -11.02
N THR A 392 33.96 -10.71 -10.28
CA THR A 392 35.41 -10.89 -10.30
C THR A 392 35.77 -12.36 -10.04
N THR A 393 36.99 -12.75 -10.33
CA THR A 393 37.57 -14.08 -9.99
C THR A 393 38.29 -14.04 -8.63
N ASP A 394 38.76 -12.87 -8.17
CA ASP A 394 39.48 -12.73 -6.91
C ASP A 394 38.51 -12.90 -5.71
N GLN A 395 38.78 -13.88 -4.86
CA GLN A 395 37.95 -14.25 -3.74
C GLN A 395 37.92 -13.17 -2.63
N ASN A 396 39.03 -12.46 -2.40
CA ASN A 396 39.10 -11.36 -1.45
C ASN A 396 38.26 -10.16 -1.94
N GLU A 397 38.31 -9.90 -3.24
CA GLU A 397 37.50 -8.84 -3.86
C GLU A 397 35.99 -9.20 -3.82
N LYS A 398 35.62 -10.46 -4.06
CA LYS A 398 34.25 -10.95 -3.87
C LYS A 398 33.75 -10.70 -2.46
N LEU A 399 34.54 -11.03 -1.45
CA LEU A 399 34.22 -10.77 -0.05
C LEU A 399 34.10 -9.27 0.25
N ARG A 400 35.04 -8.46 -0.24
CA ARG A 400 35.01 -6.99 -0.05
C ARG A 400 33.75 -6.39 -0.66
N LEU A 401 33.40 -6.78 -1.89
CA LEU A 401 32.18 -6.32 -2.56
C LEU A 401 30.93 -6.77 -1.81
N GLY A 402 30.87 -8.05 -1.40
CA GLY A 402 29.73 -8.58 -0.63
C GLY A 402 29.48 -7.82 0.66
N LYS A 403 30.55 -7.50 1.43
CA LYS A 403 30.44 -6.66 2.64
C LYS A 403 29.93 -5.26 2.29
N GLY A 404 30.46 -4.63 1.25
CA GLY A 404 30.01 -3.32 0.78
C GLY A 404 28.54 -3.31 0.34
N TYR A 405 28.03 -4.41 -0.24
CA TYR A 405 26.61 -4.54 -0.57
C TYR A 405 25.73 -4.55 0.69
N VAL A 406 26.15 -5.26 1.74
CA VAL A 406 25.43 -5.25 3.03
C VAL A 406 25.41 -3.85 3.64
N ASP A 407 26.58 -3.16 3.67
CA ASP A 407 26.67 -1.79 4.17
C ASP A 407 25.73 -0.85 3.43
N GLU A 408 25.72 -0.92 2.10
CA GLU A 408 24.87 -0.06 1.27
C GLU A 408 23.37 -0.36 1.50
N ALA A 409 23.00 -1.63 1.62
CA ALA A 409 21.62 -2.01 1.89
C ALA A 409 21.10 -1.44 3.21
N VAL A 410 21.93 -1.52 4.27
CA VAL A 410 21.58 -0.98 5.60
C VAL A 410 21.57 0.54 5.60
N GLN A 411 22.57 1.20 4.99
CA GLN A 411 22.70 2.65 5.01
C GLN A 411 21.61 3.36 4.18
N LYS A 412 21.20 2.74 3.06
CA LYS A 412 20.26 3.35 2.10
C LYS A 412 18.84 2.78 2.19
N GLY A 413 18.55 1.88 3.13
CA GLY A 413 17.24 1.26 3.25
C GLY A 413 16.86 0.47 1.98
N LYS A 414 17.64 -0.58 1.64
CA LYS A 414 17.45 -1.35 0.40
C LYS A 414 17.23 -2.82 0.68
N TRP A 415 16.59 -3.48 -0.28
CA TRP A 415 16.54 -4.92 -0.38
C TRP A 415 17.71 -5.41 -1.24
N LEU A 416 18.64 -6.11 -0.61
CA LEU A 416 19.80 -6.74 -1.25
C LEU A 416 19.45 -8.18 -1.59
N ILE A 417 19.32 -8.49 -2.86
CA ILE A 417 19.18 -9.86 -3.37
C ILE A 417 20.54 -10.26 -3.93
N ILE A 418 21.15 -11.34 -3.41
CA ILE A 418 22.41 -11.87 -3.90
C ILE A 418 22.17 -13.21 -4.59
N MET A 419 22.52 -13.29 -5.87
CA MET A 419 22.54 -14.51 -6.64
C MET A 419 23.88 -15.23 -6.47
N CYS A 420 23.81 -16.52 -6.20
CA CYS A 420 24.94 -17.41 -6.07
C CYS A 420 24.57 -18.82 -6.59
N HIS A 421 25.46 -19.49 -7.33
CA HIS A 421 25.25 -20.88 -7.71
C HIS A 421 25.95 -21.81 -6.70
N GLY A 422 27.25 -21.93 -6.79
CA GLY A 422 28.05 -22.86 -6.00
C GLY A 422 28.89 -22.18 -4.91
N ILE A 423 28.92 -22.80 -3.73
CA ILE A 423 29.84 -22.46 -2.64
C ILE A 423 30.63 -23.74 -2.33
N THR A 424 31.92 -23.78 -2.69
CA THR A 424 32.75 -24.98 -2.53
C THR A 424 34.05 -24.70 -1.78
N SER A 425 34.68 -25.73 -1.23
CA SER A 425 35.93 -25.58 -0.50
C SER A 425 37.12 -25.18 -1.41
N SER A 426 37.19 -25.74 -2.63
CA SER A 426 38.25 -25.42 -3.59
C SER A 426 38.06 -24.06 -4.26
N GLY A 427 36.80 -23.63 -4.46
CA GLY A 427 36.44 -22.47 -5.23
C GLY A 427 36.48 -22.67 -6.75
N ASP A 428 36.84 -23.88 -7.21
CA ASP A 428 36.75 -24.24 -8.61
C ASP A 428 35.29 -24.39 -9.01
N SER A 429 34.90 -23.78 -10.12
CA SER A 429 33.49 -23.69 -10.59
C SER A 429 32.49 -23.11 -9.58
N ALA A 430 32.96 -22.48 -8.48
CA ALA A 430 32.14 -21.85 -7.48
C ALA A 430 32.08 -20.32 -7.65
N ASP A 431 30.94 -19.74 -7.26
CA ASP A 431 30.81 -18.30 -7.24
C ASP A 431 31.66 -17.66 -6.13
N ILE A 432 31.75 -18.33 -4.97
CA ILE A 432 32.59 -17.91 -3.84
C ILE A 432 33.08 -19.16 -3.06
N LYS A 433 34.32 -19.09 -2.52
CA LYS A 433 34.85 -20.14 -1.64
C LYS A 433 34.14 -20.16 -0.29
N GLN A 434 33.98 -21.37 0.29
CA GLN A 434 33.37 -21.53 1.63
C GLN A 434 34.00 -20.64 2.69
N SER A 435 35.34 -20.53 2.71
CA SER A 435 36.04 -19.70 3.70
C SER A 435 35.77 -18.19 3.57
N HIS A 436 35.45 -17.71 2.38
CA HIS A 436 35.08 -16.30 2.14
C HIS A 436 33.59 -16.09 2.35
N ALA A 437 32.74 -17.03 1.94
CA ALA A 437 31.32 -17.03 2.23
C ALA A 437 31.04 -17.05 3.74
N ASP A 438 31.78 -17.83 4.51
CA ASP A 438 31.71 -17.87 5.98
C ASP A 438 31.99 -16.49 6.60
N GLN A 439 33.04 -15.79 6.14
CA GLN A 439 33.35 -14.42 6.56
C GLN A 439 32.28 -13.41 6.12
N PHE A 440 31.64 -13.61 4.96
CA PHE A 440 30.53 -12.79 4.50
C PHE A 440 29.31 -12.96 5.42
N PHE A 441 28.92 -14.21 5.73
CA PHE A 441 27.80 -14.48 6.63
C PHE A 441 28.05 -13.98 8.05
N ALA A 442 29.27 -14.17 8.56
CA ALA A 442 29.66 -13.61 9.86
C ALA A 442 29.55 -12.08 9.89
N TYR A 443 29.92 -11.41 8.80
CA TYR A 443 29.79 -9.96 8.67
C TYR A 443 28.32 -9.52 8.64
N ALA A 444 27.48 -10.14 7.79
CA ALA A 444 26.06 -9.84 7.72
C ALA A 444 25.36 -10.08 9.07
N SER A 445 25.76 -11.14 9.80
CA SER A 445 25.25 -11.46 11.13
C SER A 445 25.39 -10.32 12.13
N THR A 446 26.43 -9.49 12.04
CA THR A 446 26.59 -8.33 12.94
C THR A 446 25.45 -7.31 12.80
N TYR A 447 24.97 -7.11 11.57
CA TYR A 447 23.83 -6.26 11.30
C TYR A 447 22.50 -6.93 11.64
N ILE A 448 22.36 -8.24 11.42
CA ILE A 448 21.17 -9.04 11.76
C ILE A 448 20.97 -9.01 13.28
N GLN A 449 22.00 -9.34 14.06
CA GLN A 449 21.95 -9.35 15.52
C GLN A 449 21.68 -7.97 16.13
N SER A 450 22.12 -6.89 15.47
CA SER A 450 21.82 -5.52 15.89
C SER A 450 20.42 -5.04 15.45
N GLY A 451 19.62 -5.86 14.78
CA GLY A 451 18.30 -5.51 14.25
C GLY A 451 18.29 -4.57 13.04
N LYS A 452 19.45 -4.25 12.48
CA LYS A 452 19.58 -3.31 11.35
C LYS A 452 19.34 -3.95 9.99
N LEU A 453 19.49 -5.27 9.89
CA LEU A 453 19.31 -6.06 8.68
C LEU A 453 18.37 -7.22 8.95
N TRP A 454 17.33 -7.35 8.15
CA TRP A 454 16.47 -8.53 8.17
C TRP A 454 16.97 -9.52 7.12
N ALA A 455 17.41 -10.69 7.57
CA ALA A 455 17.68 -11.80 6.67
C ALA A 455 16.36 -12.52 6.38
N ALA A 456 15.97 -12.55 5.13
CA ALA A 456 14.72 -13.13 4.67
C ALA A 456 14.97 -14.06 3.48
N THR A 457 14.20 -15.13 3.37
CA THR A 457 14.11 -15.88 2.11
C THR A 457 13.46 -15.00 1.04
N PHE A 458 13.52 -15.41 -0.22
CA PHE A 458 12.93 -14.64 -1.32
C PHE A 458 11.40 -14.58 -1.19
N GLY A 459 10.78 -15.70 -0.81
CA GLY A 459 9.35 -15.78 -0.55
C GLY A 459 8.92 -14.97 0.67
N GLU A 460 9.66 -15.04 1.82
CA GLU A 460 9.35 -14.24 3.02
C GLU A 460 9.37 -12.74 2.72
N ALA A 461 10.43 -12.25 2.05
CA ALA A 461 10.52 -10.83 1.69
C ALA A 461 9.38 -10.44 0.74
N THR A 462 9.05 -11.31 -0.23
CA THR A 462 7.96 -11.09 -1.18
C THR A 462 6.61 -11.03 -0.48
N ARG A 463 6.28 -11.98 0.42
CA ARG A 463 5.05 -11.99 1.20
C ARG A 463 4.91 -10.70 2.00
N TYR A 464 5.88 -10.41 2.85
CA TYR A 464 5.86 -9.24 3.73
C TYR A 464 5.67 -7.93 2.95
N ILE A 465 6.45 -7.70 1.89
CA ILE A 465 6.40 -6.44 1.14
C ILE A 465 5.07 -6.31 0.38
N ARG A 466 4.59 -7.39 -0.26
CA ARG A 466 3.31 -7.36 -0.97
C ARG A 466 2.12 -7.16 -0.05
N GLU A 467 2.09 -7.82 1.11
CA GLU A 467 1.06 -7.60 2.12
C GLU A 467 1.11 -6.16 2.66
N ARG A 468 2.29 -5.66 2.98
CA ARG A 468 2.48 -4.28 3.45
C ARG A 468 2.01 -3.24 2.43
N GLN A 469 2.36 -3.41 1.15
CA GLN A 469 1.93 -2.50 0.06
C GLN A 469 0.40 -2.47 -0.13
N ASN A 470 -0.31 -3.49 0.33
CA ASN A 470 -1.75 -3.63 0.18
C ASN A 470 -2.52 -3.48 1.51
N THR A 471 -1.82 -3.07 2.57
CA THR A 471 -2.38 -2.90 3.92
C THR A 471 -2.37 -1.43 4.32
N THR A 472 -3.45 -0.98 4.95
CA THR A 472 -3.53 0.32 5.60
C THR A 472 -3.65 0.14 7.11
N VAL A 473 -3.08 1.08 7.87
CA VAL A 473 -3.18 1.10 9.34
C VAL A 473 -3.59 2.47 9.83
N SER A 474 -4.28 2.50 10.95
CA SER A 474 -4.55 3.74 11.70
C SER A 474 -4.58 3.43 13.20
N ALA A 475 -4.44 4.46 14.04
CA ALA A 475 -4.50 4.29 15.48
C ALA A 475 -5.33 5.38 16.15
N ARG A 476 -5.96 5.01 17.29
CA ARG A 476 -6.67 5.93 18.19
C ARG A 476 -6.51 5.48 19.64
N PHE A 477 -6.61 6.43 20.57
CA PHE A 477 -6.59 6.09 21.99
C PHE A 477 -8.01 6.06 22.53
N GLU A 478 -8.39 4.94 23.14
CA GLU A 478 -9.74 4.74 23.65
C GLU A 478 -9.72 3.77 24.83
N ASN A 479 -10.43 4.08 25.91
CA ASN A 479 -10.58 3.21 27.09
C ASN A 479 -9.25 2.68 27.67
N GLY A 480 -8.22 3.54 27.70
CA GLY A 480 -6.91 3.18 28.25
C GLY A 480 -6.05 2.25 27.36
N ALA A 481 -6.43 2.09 26.11
CA ALA A 481 -5.67 1.34 25.11
C ALA A 481 -5.43 2.19 23.84
N VAL A 482 -4.34 1.92 23.12
CA VAL A 482 -4.20 2.37 21.73
C VAL A 482 -4.79 1.27 20.85
N LEU A 483 -5.86 1.59 20.16
CA LEU A 483 -6.50 0.69 19.20
C LEU A 483 -5.86 0.90 17.84
N VAL A 484 -5.30 -0.17 17.28
CA VAL A 484 -4.72 -0.19 15.92
C VAL A 484 -5.69 -0.91 15.00
N ASP A 485 -6.20 -0.20 14.01
CA ASP A 485 -7.02 -0.76 12.95
C ASP A 485 -6.13 -1.08 11.75
N MET A 486 -6.16 -2.33 11.29
CA MET A 486 -5.43 -2.81 10.13
C MET A 486 -6.42 -3.36 9.10
N LYS A 487 -6.26 -2.96 7.84
CA LYS A 487 -7.11 -3.42 6.74
C LYS A 487 -6.26 -3.75 5.52
N ILE A 488 -6.35 -4.97 5.02
CA ILE A 488 -5.69 -5.43 3.80
C ILE A 488 -6.68 -5.48 2.62
N LYS A 489 -6.21 -5.08 1.44
CA LYS A 489 -6.85 -5.37 0.16
C LYS A 489 -6.05 -6.47 -0.53
N ARG A 490 -6.61 -7.69 -0.59
CA ARG A 490 -5.86 -8.85 -1.09
C ARG A 490 -5.70 -8.91 -2.60
N THR A 491 -6.50 -8.17 -3.36
CA THR A 491 -6.25 -7.97 -4.79
C THR A 491 -5.29 -6.81 -4.99
N THR A 492 -4.09 -7.11 -5.47
CA THR A 492 -3.02 -6.15 -5.72
C THR A 492 -3.25 -5.31 -6.97
N ALA A 493 -2.45 -4.26 -7.18
CA ALA A 493 -2.55 -3.38 -8.34
C ALA A 493 -2.27 -4.09 -9.68
N ASP A 494 -1.52 -5.19 -9.65
CA ASP A 494 -1.22 -6.07 -10.80
C ASP A 494 -2.19 -7.25 -10.91
N ASN A 495 -3.37 -7.16 -10.27
CA ASN A 495 -4.45 -8.14 -10.28
C ASN A 495 -4.08 -9.54 -9.74
N LYS A 496 -3.06 -9.65 -8.90
CA LYS A 496 -2.77 -10.86 -8.13
C LYS A 496 -3.64 -10.91 -6.88
N TYR A 497 -4.02 -12.12 -6.47
CA TYR A 497 -4.74 -12.32 -5.22
C TYR A 497 -3.81 -12.91 -4.16
N LEU A 498 -3.62 -12.18 -3.07
CA LEU A 498 -2.83 -12.60 -1.91
C LEU A 498 -3.69 -13.55 -1.05
N THR A 499 -3.58 -14.86 -1.28
CA THR A 499 -4.37 -15.85 -0.54
C THR A 499 -4.04 -15.79 0.96
N GLU A 500 -4.99 -16.08 1.84
CA GLU A 500 -4.72 -16.12 3.28
C GLU A 500 -3.80 -17.28 3.66
N GLN A 501 -3.76 -18.34 2.83
CA GLN A 501 -2.88 -19.47 3.02
C GLN A 501 -1.42 -19.11 2.83
N ASP A 502 -1.10 -18.33 1.79
CA ASP A 502 0.28 -18.02 1.39
C ASP A 502 0.75 -16.65 1.88
N PHE A 503 -0.21 -15.76 2.23
CA PHE A 503 0.03 -14.38 2.64
C PHE A 503 -0.72 -14.10 3.96
N SER A 504 -0.09 -14.42 5.07
CA SER A 504 -0.58 -14.16 6.42
C SER A 504 0.57 -13.87 7.39
N ASP A 505 1.67 -13.34 6.86
CA ASP A 505 2.83 -12.99 7.68
C ASP A 505 2.51 -11.75 8.55
N PRO A 506 2.91 -11.75 9.83
CA PRO A 506 2.73 -10.56 10.66
C PRO A 506 3.53 -9.38 10.13
N LEU A 507 2.86 -8.25 9.93
CA LEU A 507 3.47 -6.98 9.54
C LEU A 507 3.92 -6.20 10.76
N THR A 508 5.10 -5.61 10.71
CA THR A 508 5.61 -4.77 11.80
C THR A 508 4.98 -3.39 11.71
N VAL A 509 4.33 -2.99 12.79
CA VAL A 509 3.67 -1.69 12.96
C VAL A 509 4.36 -0.93 14.08
N GLU A 510 4.86 0.26 13.78
CA GLU A 510 5.28 1.22 14.78
C GLU A 510 4.05 1.98 15.27
N VAL A 511 3.78 1.92 16.56
CA VAL A 511 2.58 2.51 17.16
C VAL A 511 2.98 3.54 18.20
N ARG A 512 2.51 4.78 18.05
CA ARG A 512 2.63 5.77 19.11
C ARG A 512 1.79 5.38 20.32
N VAL A 513 2.42 5.40 21.50
CA VAL A 513 1.78 5.07 22.77
C VAL A 513 1.94 6.22 23.77
N PRO A 514 1.18 6.25 24.90
CA PRO A 514 1.37 7.25 25.94
C PRO A 514 2.80 7.31 26.46
N ASN A 515 3.34 8.51 26.62
CA ASN A 515 4.74 8.74 27.00
C ASN A 515 5.15 8.12 28.37
N ALA A 516 4.16 7.81 29.22
CA ALA A 516 4.38 7.17 30.51
C ALA A 516 4.49 5.64 30.44
N TRP A 517 4.29 5.04 29.27
CA TRP A 517 4.42 3.58 29.10
C TRP A 517 5.88 3.19 28.86
N THR A 518 6.29 2.04 29.41
CA THR A 518 7.63 1.47 29.26
C THR A 518 7.62 0.15 28.49
N ALA A 519 6.47 -0.52 28.49
CA ALA A 519 6.24 -1.73 27.73
C ALA A 519 4.74 -1.83 27.39
N VAL A 520 4.45 -2.57 26.34
CA VAL A 520 3.08 -2.85 25.89
C VAL A 520 2.80 -4.33 25.84
N SER A 521 1.52 -4.70 25.94
CA SER A 521 1.00 -6.03 25.62
C SER A 521 -0.12 -5.93 24.59
N TYR A 522 -0.21 -6.94 23.72
CA TYR A 522 -1.23 -7.04 22.67
C TYR A 522 -1.48 -8.51 22.32
N THR A 523 -2.61 -8.81 21.70
CA THR A 523 -2.93 -10.16 21.23
C THR A 523 -2.94 -10.19 19.71
N ASP A 524 -2.24 -11.16 19.13
CA ASP A 524 -2.19 -11.44 17.71
C ASP A 524 -2.21 -12.95 17.49
N GLY A 525 -3.06 -13.43 16.57
CA GLY A 525 -3.24 -14.86 16.33
C GLY A 525 -3.69 -15.67 17.57
N GLY A 526 -4.35 -15.03 18.53
CA GLY A 526 -4.77 -15.66 19.80
C GLY A 526 -3.67 -15.70 20.88
N GLU A 527 -2.45 -15.27 20.58
CA GLU A 527 -1.33 -15.24 21.51
C GLU A 527 -1.12 -13.82 22.08
N THR A 528 -0.89 -13.73 23.40
CA THR A 528 -0.50 -12.48 24.03
C THR A 528 1.01 -12.26 23.89
N LYS A 529 1.36 -11.16 23.24
CA LYS A 529 2.74 -10.73 22.98
C LYS A 529 3.05 -9.45 23.75
N THR A 530 4.33 -9.19 23.99
CA THR A 530 4.82 -7.96 24.62
C THR A 530 5.87 -7.27 23.76
N ALA A 531 5.96 -5.94 23.85
CA ALA A 531 7.02 -5.18 23.21
C ALA A 531 7.52 -4.05 24.12
N ALA A 532 8.81 -3.74 24.02
CA ALA A 532 9.39 -2.60 24.72
C ALA A 532 8.94 -1.28 24.08
N VAL A 533 8.82 -0.24 24.90
CA VAL A 533 8.58 1.12 24.45
C VAL A 533 9.90 1.86 24.35
N TYR A 534 10.11 2.54 23.25
CA TYR A 534 11.26 3.42 23.01
C TYR A 534 10.79 4.85 22.73
N LYS A 535 11.72 5.81 22.78
CA LYS A 535 11.40 7.23 22.56
C LYS A 535 12.25 7.81 21.43
N HIS A 536 11.60 8.54 20.54
CA HIS A 536 12.27 9.44 19.61
C HIS A 536 11.40 10.69 19.41
N ASP A 537 12.02 11.82 19.13
CA ASP A 537 11.38 13.12 18.90
C ASP A 537 10.34 13.51 19.96
N GLY A 538 10.61 13.16 21.23
CA GLY A 538 9.75 13.51 22.36
C GLY A 538 8.50 12.65 22.54
N ALA A 539 8.26 11.68 21.66
CA ALA A 539 7.15 10.75 21.71
C ALA A 539 7.59 9.31 22.02
N ALA A 540 6.68 8.51 22.57
CA ALA A 540 6.92 7.11 22.90
C ALA A 540 6.26 6.19 21.86
N PHE A 541 6.99 5.16 21.45
CA PHE A 541 6.57 4.20 20.43
C PHE A 541 6.81 2.76 20.88
N ALA A 542 6.01 1.86 20.31
CA ALA A 542 6.24 0.42 20.41
C ALA A 542 6.18 -0.19 18.99
N MET A 543 7.08 -1.12 18.69
CA MET A 543 6.97 -1.96 17.50
C MET A 543 6.20 -3.23 17.85
N VAL A 544 5.13 -3.49 17.13
CA VAL A 544 4.27 -4.67 17.30
C VAL A 544 4.14 -5.41 15.97
N ASN A 545 4.02 -6.73 16.00
CA ASN A 545 3.82 -7.54 14.81
C ASN A 545 2.37 -8.00 14.77
N LEU A 546 1.61 -7.55 13.76
CA LEU A 546 0.17 -7.78 13.63
C LEU A 546 -0.14 -8.48 12.31
N THR A 547 -0.94 -9.53 12.38
CA THR A 547 -1.35 -10.32 11.21
C THR A 547 -2.57 -9.67 10.54
N PRO A 548 -2.51 -9.41 9.21
CA PRO A 548 -3.66 -8.92 8.45
C PRO A 548 -4.83 -9.91 8.46
N GLY A 549 -6.05 -9.37 8.43
CA GLY A 549 -7.28 -10.18 8.39
C GLY A 549 -7.68 -10.64 6.98
N ALA A 550 -8.94 -11.02 6.85
CA ALA A 550 -9.58 -11.34 5.57
C ALA A 550 -9.66 -10.10 4.66
N ASP A 551 -9.87 -10.33 3.34
CA ASP A 551 -9.94 -9.29 2.33
C ASP A 551 -10.97 -8.20 2.70
N GLY A 552 -10.50 -6.97 2.76
CA GLY A 552 -11.33 -5.80 3.06
C GLY A 552 -11.84 -5.72 4.52
N ALA A 553 -11.61 -6.73 5.36
CA ALA A 553 -11.97 -6.69 6.76
C ALA A 553 -11.00 -5.81 7.56
N THR A 554 -11.53 -5.09 8.55
CA THR A 554 -10.71 -4.38 9.52
C THR A 554 -10.47 -5.26 10.74
N VAL A 555 -9.21 -5.49 11.07
CA VAL A 555 -8.80 -6.12 12.33
C VAL A 555 -8.38 -5.02 13.29
N THR A 556 -9.02 -4.95 14.46
CA THR A 556 -8.68 -3.99 15.51
C THR A 556 -7.91 -4.71 16.61
N THR A 557 -6.67 -4.29 16.85
CA THR A 557 -5.84 -4.80 17.94
C THR A 557 -5.68 -3.75 19.04
N ALA A 558 -5.97 -4.11 20.27
CA ALA A 558 -5.80 -3.25 21.44
C ALA A 558 -4.37 -3.39 22.00
N ILE A 559 -3.59 -2.31 21.92
CA ILE A 559 -2.28 -2.18 22.53
C ILE A 559 -2.48 -1.58 23.93
N ARG A 560 -2.04 -2.28 24.96
CA ARG A 560 -2.22 -1.86 26.35
C ARG A 560 -0.88 -1.70 27.06
N ARG A 561 -0.85 -0.92 28.13
CA ARG A 561 0.32 -0.88 29.01
C ARG A 561 0.57 -2.28 29.57
N SER A 562 1.78 -2.81 29.40
CA SER A 562 2.21 -4.02 30.09
C SER A 562 2.58 -3.71 31.53
N THR A 563 2.10 -4.54 32.45
CA THR A 563 2.50 -4.49 33.88
C THR A 563 3.55 -5.57 34.21
N ALA A 564 3.92 -6.38 33.22
CA ALA A 564 5.01 -7.35 33.39
C ALA A 564 6.36 -6.60 33.40
N ASN A 565 7.11 -6.79 34.47
CA ASN A 565 8.49 -6.29 34.65
C ASN A 565 9.44 -7.09 33.75
#